data_feaab62d8baabd32512b07cf0015a1fc
#
_entry.id   feaab62d8baabd32512b07cf0015a1fc
#
_cell.length_a   1.000
_cell.length_b   1.000
_cell.length_c   1.000
_cell.angle_alpha   90.00
_cell.angle_beta   90.00
_cell.angle_gamma   90.00
#
_symmetry.space_group_name_H-M   'P 1'
#
loop_
_entity.id
_entity.type
_entity.pdbx_description
1 polymer ?
#
loop_
_entity_poly.entity_id
_entity_poly.type
_entity_poly.pdbx_seq_one_letter_code
_entity_poly.pdbx_strand_id
1 'polypeptide(L)'
;MCIRDRVYFNVLMVMDSVKFVPRELIETTLTLGGNTKDLLFKVIARYSLPSIIDTLRINIATSWNLVIVAELIAAEVGLGKRIQLAQRFFRTDQIFAELIVLGLIGFTLDMSFRFLLRRTCKWAV
;
A
#
# COMPACT_ATOMS: atom_id res chain seq x y z
N MET A 1 -1.09 3.24 -18.14
CA MET A 1 -1.66 3.79 -16.89
C MET A 1 -0.63 4.71 -16.27
N CYS A 2 -0.91 6.02 -16.21
CA CYS A 2 0.10 7.03 -15.96
C CYS A 2 0.53 7.09 -14.48
N ILE A 3 1.83 7.29 -14.25
CA ILE A 3 2.41 7.62 -12.93
C ILE A 3 1.60 8.74 -12.26
N ARG A 4 1.06 9.68 -13.04
CA ARG A 4 0.19 10.77 -12.61
C ARG A 4 -1.07 10.30 -11.86
N ASP A 5 -1.74 9.24 -12.31
CA ASP A 5 -2.96 8.73 -11.67
C ASP A 5 -2.64 8.12 -10.29
N ARG A 6 -1.48 7.48 -10.18
CA ARG A 6 -0.98 6.93 -8.91
C ARG A 6 -0.64 8.01 -7.89
N VAL A 7 -0.04 9.10 -8.33
CA VAL A 7 0.26 10.24 -7.46
C VAL A 7 -1.05 10.88 -6.95
N TYR A 8 -2.04 11.07 -7.83
CA TYR A 8 -3.35 11.58 -7.43
C TYR A 8 -4.02 10.69 -6.38
N PHE A 9 -4.03 9.40 -6.61
CA PHE A 9 -4.62 8.43 -5.67
C PHE A 9 -3.91 8.47 -4.30
N ASN A 10 -2.59 8.52 -4.30
CA ASN A 10 -1.82 8.65 -3.05
C ASN A 10 -2.11 9.95 -2.30
N VAL A 11 -2.19 11.07 -3.03
CA VAL A 11 -2.50 12.37 -2.42
C VAL A 11 -3.90 12.36 -1.78
N LEU A 12 -4.90 11.81 -2.46
CA LEU A 12 -6.26 11.68 -1.90
C LEU A 12 -6.30 10.82 -0.63
N MET A 13 -5.61 9.68 -0.65
CA MET A 13 -5.54 8.79 0.50
C MET A 13 -4.81 9.42 1.70
N VAL A 14 -3.73 10.16 1.45
CA VAL A 14 -3.03 10.90 2.50
C VAL A 14 -3.88 12.05 3.04
N MET A 15 -4.56 12.79 2.18
CA MET A 15 -5.51 13.83 2.62
C MET A 15 -6.62 13.27 3.50
N ASP A 16 -7.16 12.13 3.13
CA ASP A 16 -8.20 11.47 3.91
C ASP A 16 -7.67 11.02 5.29
N SER A 17 -6.47 10.47 5.32
CA SER A 17 -5.77 10.10 6.56
C SER A 17 -5.57 11.28 7.53
N VAL A 18 -5.28 12.47 7.00
CA VAL A 18 -5.12 13.68 7.82
C VAL A 18 -6.46 14.18 8.37
N LYS A 19 -7.56 14.00 7.64
CA LYS A 19 -8.91 14.38 8.10
C LYS A 19 -9.39 13.59 9.32
N PHE A 20 -8.90 12.38 9.50
CA PHE A 20 -9.22 11.53 10.65
C PHE A 20 -8.52 11.94 11.95
N VAL A 21 -7.65 12.96 11.91
CA VAL A 21 -7.04 13.50 13.15
C VAL A 21 -8.13 14.13 14.01
N PRO A 22 -8.36 13.65 15.26
CA PRO A 22 -9.41 14.18 16.12
C PRO A 22 -9.11 15.64 16.47
N ARG A 23 -10.14 16.47 16.40
CA ARG A 23 -10.05 17.92 16.72
C ARG A 23 -9.59 18.19 18.14
N GLU A 24 -9.88 17.28 19.05
CA GLU A 24 -9.46 17.33 20.46
C GLU A 24 -7.94 17.43 20.61
N LEU A 25 -7.16 16.73 19.77
CA LEU A 25 -5.69 16.80 19.77
C LEU A 25 -5.19 18.16 19.29
N ILE A 26 -5.90 18.79 18.37
CA ILE A 26 -5.57 20.13 17.86
C ILE A 26 -5.86 21.18 18.94
N GLU A 27 -7.02 21.10 19.57
CA GLU A 27 -7.45 22.04 20.62
C GLU A 27 -6.58 21.93 21.87
N THR A 28 -6.25 20.72 22.32
CA THR A 28 -5.36 20.52 23.47
C THR A 28 -3.95 21.04 23.21
N THR A 29 -3.44 20.90 22.00
CA THR A 29 -2.10 21.43 21.66
C THR A 29 -2.09 22.95 21.65
N LEU A 30 -3.15 23.57 21.16
CA LEU A 30 -3.28 25.04 21.14
C LEU A 30 -3.49 25.62 22.55
N THR A 31 -4.27 24.94 23.40
CA THR A 31 -4.47 25.38 24.79
C THR A 31 -3.21 25.27 25.64
N LEU A 32 -2.32 24.32 25.32
CA LEU A 32 -1.00 24.19 25.97
C LEU A 32 0.06 25.19 25.44
N GLY A 33 -0.34 26.14 24.57
CA GLY A 33 0.58 27.16 24.04
C GLY A 33 1.51 26.66 22.93
N GLY A 34 1.19 25.52 22.31
CA GLY A 34 1.96 24.97 21.18
C GLY A 34 1.89 25.87 19.95
N ASN A 35 3.01 26.04 19.29
CA ASN A 35 3.07 26.79 18.04
C ASN A 35 2.49 25.96 16.89
N THR A 36 1.95 26.60 15.84
CA THR A 36 1.39 25.94 14.65
C THR A 36 2.38 24.95 14.00
N LYS A 37 3.67 25.25 14.05
CA LYS A 37 4.72 24.34 13.56
C LYS A 37 4.86 23.07 14.41
N ASP A 38 4.78 23.20 15.72
CA ASP A 38 4.82 22.05 16.65
C ASP A 38 3.59 21.17 16.50
N LEU A 39 2.43 21.77 16.30
CA LEU A 39 1.19 21.07 15.98
C LEU A 39 1.34 20.22 14.71
N LEU A 40 1.87 20.83 13.64
CA LEU A 40 1.97 20.17 12.34
C LEU A 40 2.97 19.01 12.35
N PHE A 41 4.18 19.24 12.87
CA PHE A 41 5.28 18.27 12.79
C PHE A 41 5.30 17.25 13.94
N LYS A 42 4.91 17.64 15.15
CA LYS A 42 4.95 16.74 16.30
C LYS A 42 3.66 15.97 16.52
N VAL A 43 2.50 16.58 16.26
CA VAL A 43 1.20 15.96 16.52
C VAL A 43 0.62 15.35 15.24
N ILE A 44 0.34 16.17 14.23
CA ILE A 44 -0.34 15.70 13.02
C ILE A 44 0.52 14.71 12.24
N ALA A 45 1.78 15.03 11.97
CA ALA A 45 2.66 14.16 11.21
C ALA A 45 2.86 12.82 11.93
N ARG A 46 3.09 12.84 13.24
CA ARG A 46 3.29 11.62 14.01
C ARG A 46 2.03 10.77 14.12
N TYR A 47 0.86 11.40 14.25
CA TYR A 47 -0.42 10.69 14.27
C TYR A 47 -0.78 10.08 12.91
N SER A 48 -0.48 10.80 11.81
CA SER A 48 -0.80 10.32 10.46
C SER A 48 0.21 9.29 9.90
N LEU A 49 1.40 9.17 10.51
CA LEU A 49 2.46 8.26 10.05
C LEU A 49 1.99 6.80 9.85
N PRO A 50 1.31 6.14 10.81
CA PRO A 50 0.83 4.78 10.62
C PRO A 50 -0.17 4.65 9.48
N SER A 51 -1.05 5.64 9.31
CA SER A 51 -2.03 5.66 8.23
C SER A 51 -1.37 5.85 6.85
N ILE A 52 -0.32 6.67 6.77
CA ILE A 52 0.45 6.84 5.53
C ILE A 52 1.15 5.54 5.13
N ILE A 53 1.74 4.83 6.09
CA ILE A 53 2.40 3.54 5.83
C ILE A 53 1.39 2.48 5.36
N ASP A 54 0.19 2.45 5.97
CA ASP A 54 -0.86 1.53 5.56
C ASP A 54 -1.39 1.87 4.15
N THR A 55 -1.51 3.14 3.81
CA THR A 55 -1.84 3.61 2.46
C THR A 55 -0.81 3.16 1.43
N LEU A 56 0.49 3.28 1.75
CA LEU A 56 1.57 2.79 0.88
C LEU A 56 1.48 1.28 0.67
N ARG A 57 1.19 0.52 1.71
CA ARG A 57 0.97 -0.93 1.64
C ARG A 57 -0.14 -1.29 0.66
N ILE A 58 -1.31 -0.64 0.76
CA ILE A 58 -2.44 -0.85 -0.14
C ILE A 58 -2.07 -0.51 -1.59
N ASN A 59 -1.33 0.57 -1.79
CA ASN A 59 -0.87 0.98 -3.12
C ASN A 59 0.10 -0.02 -3.76
N ILE A 60 0.99 -0.60 -2.97
CA ILE A 60 1.92 -1.63 -3.45
C ILE A 60 1.16 -2.91 -3.82
N ALA A 61 0.20 -3.34 -3.01
CA ALA A 61 -0.65 -4.49 -3.31
C ALA A 61 -1.45 -4.29 -4.61
N THR A 62 -2.02 -3.11 -4.81
CA THR A 62 -2.73 -2.76 -6.05
C THR A 62 -1.77 -2.71 -7.25
N SER A 63 -0.55 -2.20 -7.06
CA SER A 63 0.48 -2.17 -8.12
C SER A 63 0.89 -3.56 -8.54
N TRP A 64 1.05 -4.48 -7.59
CA TRP A 64 1.35 -5.87 -7.85
C TRP A 64 0.30 -6.54 -8.75
N ASN A 65 -1.00 -6.36 -8.42
CA ASN A 65 -2.09 -6.87 -9.25
C ASN A 65 -2.03 -6.32 -10.69
N LEU A 66 -1.73 -5.03 -10.86
CA LEU A 66 -1.64 -4.44 -12.20
C LEU A 66 -0.45 -4.96 -13.00
N VAL A 67 0.67 -5.24 -12.35
CA VAL A 67 1.84 -5.86 -13.02
C VAL A 67 1.47 -7.24 -13.55
N ILE A 68 0.79 -8.07 -12.75
CA ILE A 68 0.34 -9.40 -13.17
C ILE A 68 -0.60 -9.29 -14.37
N VAL A 69 -1.58 -8.37 -14.33
CA VAL A 69 -2.50 -8.15 -15.46
C VAL A 69 -1.75 -7.69 -16.71
N ALA A 70 -0.78 -6.80 -16.57
CA ALA A 70 0.04 -6.34 -17.69
C ALA A 70 0.89 -7.47 -18.29
N GLU A 71 1.42 -8.35 -17.45
CA GLU A 71 2.15 -9.53 -17.91
C GLU A 71 1.25 -10.53 -18.66
N LEU A 72 0.00 -10.69 -18.21
CA LEU A 72 -0.97 -11.54 -18.89
C LEU A 72 -1.31 -11.04 -20.29
N ILE A 73 -1.34 -9.71 -20.50
CA ILE A 73 -1.82 -9.13 -21.77
C ILE A 73 -0.67 -8.92 -22.77
N ALA A 74 0.47 -8.41 -22.32
CA ALA A 74 1.47 -7.83 -23.20
C ALA A 74 2.93 -8.29 -22.95
N ALA A 75 3.20 -9.11 -21.95
CA ALA A 75 4.57 -9.52 -21.70
C ALA A 75 5.04 -10.65 -22.63
N GLU A 76 6.29 -10.55 -23.06
CA GLU A 76 6.96 -11.64 -23.81
C GLU A 76 7.58 -12.67 -22.87
N VAL A 77 7.93 -12.27 -21.65
CA VAL A 77 8.54 -13.10 -20.60
C VAL A 77 7.93 -12.74 -19.25
N GLY A 78 7.67 -13.71 -18.39
CA GLY A 78 7.14 -13.50 -17.04
C GLY A 78 6.21 -14.61 -16.59
N LEU A 79 5.82 -14.57 -15.31
CA LEU A 79 4.87 -15.54 -14.73
C LEU A 79 3.49 -15.44 -15.38
N GLY A 80 3.00 -14.22 -15.63
CA GLY A 80 1.73 -13.99 -16.31
C GLY A 80 1.72 -14.56 -17.73
N LYS A 81 2.83 -14.46 -18.47
CA LYS A 81 2.93 -15.09 -19.79
C LYS A 81 2.87 -16.62 -19.74
N ARG A 82 3.48 -17.24 -18.73
CA ARG A 82 3.39 -18.67 -18.51
C ARG A 82 1.96 -19.12 -18.25
N ILE A 83 1.23 -18.38 -17.41
CA ILE A 83 -0.21 -18.63 -17.15
C ILE A 83 -1.00 -18.56 -18.46
N GLN A 84 -0.74 -17.55 -19.30
CA GLN A 84 -1.40 -17.41 -20.60
C GLN A 84 -1.10 -18.58 -21.56
N LEU A 85 0.14 -19.03 -21.59
CA LEU A 85 0.52 -20.20 -22.38
C LEU A 85 -0.12 -21.48 -21.84
N ALA A 86 -0.13 -21.68 -20.53
CA ALA A 86 -0.77 -22.82 -19.89
C ALA A 86 -2.30 -22.85 -20.18
N GLN A 87 -2.95 -21.67 -20.23
CA GLN A 87 -4.35 -21.57 -20.65
C GLN A 87 -4.57 -22.02 -22.10
N ARG A 88 -3.67 -21.63 -23.01
CA ARG A 88 -3.77 -22.03 -24.43
C ARG A 88 -3.62 -23.54 -24.64
N PHE A 89 -2.85 -24.20 -23.79
CA PHE A 89 -2.61 -25.64 -23.84
C PHE A 89 -3.47 -26.45 -22.88
N PHE A 90 -4.49 -25.82 -22.24
CA PHE A 90 -5.38 -26.43 -21.25
C PHE A 90 -4.65 -27.17 -20.10
N ARG A 91 -3.45 -26.70 -19.72
CA ARG A 91 -2.68 -27.23 -18.61
C ARG A 91 -3.08 -26.54 -17.30
N THR A 92 -4.21 -26.96 -16.74
CA THR A 92 -4.77 -26.42 -15.50
C THR A 92 -3.85 -26.63 -14.29
N ASP A 93 -3.10 -27.71 -14.26
CA ASP A 93 -2.09 -28.02 -13.23
C ASP A 93 -1.03 -26.91 -13.11
N GLN A 94 -0.51 -26.44 -14.24
CA GLN A 94 0.48 -25.37 -14.27
C GLN A 94 -0.10 -24.03 -13.86
N ILE A 95 -1.33 -23.73 -14.26
CA ILE A 95 -2.00 -22.48 -13.86
C ILE A 95 -2.14 -22.41 -12.35
N PHE A 96 -2.60 -23.48 -11.70
CA PHE A 96 -2.73 -23.51 -10.24
C PHE A 96 -1.38 -23.37 -9.53
N ALA A 97 -0.33 -24.02 -10.03
CA ALA A 97 1.00 -23.91 -9.47
C ALA A 97 1.52 -22.45 -9.51
N GLU A 98 1.35 -21.77 -10.64
CA GLU A 98 1.79 -20.38 -10.81
C GLU A 98 0.94 -19.40 -9.99
N LEU A 99 -0.37 -19.62 -9.84
CA LEU A 99 -1.22 -18.83 -8.96
C LEU A 99 -0.81 -18.96 -7.49
N ILE A 100 -0.43 -20.15 -7.04
CA ILE A 100 0.08 -20.36 -5.68
C ILE A 100 1.39 -19.58 -5.47
N VAL A 101 2.31 -19.63 -6.42
CA VAL A 101 3.59 -18.89 -6.36
C VAL A 101 3.32 -17.38 -6.28
N LEU A 102 2.44 -16.85 -7.14
CA LEU A 102 2.07 -15.43 -7.12
C LEU A 102 1.41 -15.02 -5.79
N GLY A 103 0.54 -15.88 -5.26
CA GLY A 103 -0.10 -15.68 -3.96
C GLY A 103 0.90 -15.65 -2.82
N LEU A 104 1.89 -16.55 -2.81
CA LEU A 104 2.96 -16.59 -1.82
C LEU A 104 3.84 -15.35 -1.87
N ILE A 105 4.19 -14.86 -3.06
CA ILE A 105 4.96 -13.62 -3.22
C ILE A 105 4.15 -12.44 -2.69
N GLY A 106 2.88 -12.30 -3.05
CA GLY A 106 2.00 -11.24 -2.55
C GLY A 106 1.86 -11.28 -1.03
N PHE A 107 1.68 -12.47 -0.45
CA PHE A 107 1.58 -12.68 0.99
C PHE A 107 2.88 -12.29 1.73
N THR A 108 4.03 -12.67 1.20
CA THR A 108 5.34 -12.31 1.81
C THR A 108 5.59 -10.81 1.76
N LEU A 109 5.20 -10.13 0.68
CA LEU A 109 5.26 -8.67 0.59
C LEU A 109 4.34 -8.02 1.65
N ASP A 110 3.09 -8.46 1.77
CA ASP A 110 2.15 -7.93 2.77
C ASP A 110 2.67 -8.12 4.20
N MET A 111 3.18 -9.30 4.50
CA MET A 111 3.76 -9.63 5.81
C MET A 111 4.98 -8.75 6.14
N SER A 112 5.83 -8.48 5.15
CA SER A 112 6.99 -7.60 5.28
C SER A 112 6.57 -6.17 5.64
N PHE A 113 5.56 -5.62 4.96
CA PHE A 113 5.03 -4.28 5.28
C PHE A 113 4.36 -4.23 6.64
N ARG A 114 3.62 -5.26 7.00
CA ARG A 114 2.99 -5.37 8.33
C ARG A 114 4.03 -5.43 9.45
N PHE A 115 5.12 -6.16 9.23
CA PHE A 115 6.23 -6.22 10.18
C PHE A 115 6.95 -4.86 10.31
N LEU A 116 7.18 -4.18 9.18
CA LEU A 116 7.77 -2.85 9.15
C LEU A 116 6.91 -1.86 9.94
N LEU A 117 5.59 -1.88 9.73
CA LEU A 117 4.62 -1.02 10.42
C LEU A 117 4.66 -1.25 11.93
N ARG A 118 4.63 -2.50 12.38
CA ARG A 118 4.74 -2.84 13.81
C ARG A 118 6.07 -2.39 14.43
N ARG A 119 7.14 -2.41 13.67
CA ARG A 119 8.46 -2.01 14.17
C ARG A 119 8.63 -0.49 14.23
N THR A 120 8.03 0.23 13.29
CA THR A 120 8.11 1.69 13.18
C THR A 120 7.09 2.39 14.08
N CYS A 121 5.89 1.83 14.21
CA CYS A 121 4.78 2.47 14.94
C CYS A 121 4.33 1.62 16.13
N LYS A 122 5.25 1.26 17.04
CA LYS A 122 4.95 0.49 18.27
C LYS A 122 3.89 1.13 19.19
N TRP A 123 3.67 2.43 19.04
CA TRP A 123 2.73 3.21 19.85
C TRP A 123 1.33 3.33 19.24
N ALA A 124 1.15 2.88 18.00
CA ALA A 124 -0.13 3.00 17.26
C ALA A 124 -0.86 1.64 17.08
N VAL A 125 -0.29 0.55 17.59
CA VAL A 125 -0.86 -0.83 17.51
C VAL A 125 -1.29 -1.28 18.89
#